data_1d41be0986c2fa2a4b07aeb767b269ff
#
_entry.id   1d41be0986c2fa2a4b07aeb767b269ff
#
_cell.length_a   1.000
_cell.length_b   1.000
_cell.length_c   1.000
_cell.angle_alpha   90.00
_cell.angle_beta   90.00
_cell.angle_gamma   90.00
#
_symmetry.space_group_name_H-M   'P 1'
#
loop_
_entity.id
_entity.type
_entity.pdbx_description
1 polymer ?
#
loop_
_entity_poly.entity_id
_entity_poly.type
_entity_poly.pdbx_seq_one_letter_code
_entity_poly.pdbx_strand_id
1 'polypeptide(L)'
;MDFTELVDLAQEKLGGAVLFANDDFFAPKENLLKAAAPIFIEDKYTDLGKWMDGWESRRRRTPGYDWCIIRLGLPGIIRGLVVDTSFFRGNYPEQCSLEACTLDGLPTVEELTSEAIEWTEMLPQSALVGDSQNPFVIESEQRVTHLRFKIFPDGGVARLRVYGEVAPDWDRLKRLGGEIDLAAVENGGLVLDCSDMFFGHRHNLIMPGRAANMSDGWETKRRRGPGNDCVCRA
;
A
#
# COMPACT_ATOMS: atom_id res chain seq x y z
N MET A 1 -14.33 11.53 -6.74
CA MET A 1 -13.46 11.43 -5.54
C MET A 1 -12.08 11.04 -6.06
N ASP A 2 -11.05 11.70 -5.60
CA ASP A 2 -9.68 11.27 -5.91
C ASP A 2 -9.44 9.91 -5.24
N PHE A 3 -8.90 8.93 -5.95
CA PHE A 3 -8.70 7.60 -5.38
C PHE A 3 -7.75 7.61 -4.17
N THR A 4 -6.87 8.61 -4.05
CA THR A 4 -5.96 8.76 -2.91
C THR A 4 -6.67 9.13 -1.61
N GLU A 5 -7.94 9.49 -1.68
CA GLU A 5 -8.82 9.71 -0.53
C GLU A 5 -9.40 8.41 0.06
N LEU A 6 -9.23 7.28 -0.63
CA LEU A 6 -9.65 5.96 -0.20
C LEU A 6 -8.65 5.34 0.79
N VAL A 7 -8.96 4.15 1.28
CA VAL A 7 -8.10 3.40 2.20
C VAL A 7 -6.92 2.80 1.43
N ASP A 8 -5.70 2.93 1.95
CA ASP A 8 -4.53 2.17 1.47
C ASP A 8 -4.64 0.72 1.97
N LEU A 9 -5.17 -0.15 1.11
CA LEU A 9 -5.47 -1.55 1.40
C LEU A 9 -4.21 -2.39 1.71
N ALA A 10 -3.04 -1.94 1.24
CA ALA A 10 -1.77 -2.65 1.43
C ALA A 10 -0.98 -2.19 2.66
N GLN A 11 -1.45 -1.17 3.38
CA GLN A 11 -0.73 -0.57 4.49
C GLN A 11 -0.38 -1.58 5.59
N GLU A 12 0.86 -1.53 6.09
CA GLU A 12 1.34 -2.42 7.17
C GLU A 12 0.50 -2.33 8.45
N LYS A 13 -0.03 -1.15 8.79
CA LYS A 13 -0.90 -0.94 9.97
C LYS A 13 -2.22 -1.72 9.88
N LEU A 14 -2.66 -2.07 8.68
CA LEU A 14 -3.83 -2.90 8.43
C LEU A 14 -3.48 -4.38 8.28
N GLY A 15 -2.22 -4.75 8.43
CA GLY A 15 -1.73 -6.11 8.28
C GLY A 15 -1.24 -6.44 6.86
N GLY A 16 -1.07 -5.44 6.00
CA GLY A 16 -0.43 -5.61 4.70
C GLY A 16 1.01 -6.10 4.86
N ALA A 17 1.42 -7.03 4.00
CA ALA A 17 2.75 -7.62 4.07
C ALA A 17 3.29 -7.98 2.70
N VAL A 18 4.57 -7.71 2.47
CA VAL A 18 5.29 -8.25 1.31
C VAL A 18 5.79 -9.64 1.66
N LEU A 19 5.15 -10.66 1.11
CA LEU A 19 5.41 -12.07 1.45
C LEU A 19 6.67 -12.61 0.81
N PHE A 20 6.99 -12.13 -0.39
CA PHE A 20 8.13 -12.59 -1.18
C PHE A 20 8.61 -11.50 -2.12
N ALA A 21 9.92 -11.46 -2.39
CA ALA A 21 10.51 -10.77 -3.54
C ALA A 21 11.57 -11.69 -4.16
N ASN A 22 11.70 -11.67 -5.48
CA ASN A 22 12.73 -12.45 -6.13
C ASN A 22 14.14 -11.88 -5.93
N ASP A 23 14.25 -10.60 -5.61
CA ASP A 23 15.49 -9.92 -5.20
C ASP A 23 15.17 -8.72 -4.31
N ASP A 24 15.81 -8.61 -3.15
CA ASP A 24 15.72 -7.48 -2.20
C ASP A 24 17.10 -7.19 -1.56
N PHE A 25 18.15 -7.37 -2.36
CA PHE A 25 19.52 -7.38 -1.90
C PHE A 25 19.99 -6.03 -1.31
N PHE A 26 19.70 -4.90 -1.95
CA PHE A 26 20.17 -3.60 -1.49
C PHE A 26 19.27 -2.99 -0.40
N ALA A 27 17.98 -3.19 -0.51
CA ALA A 27 17.03 -2.71 0.51
C ALA A 27 15.81 -3.65 0.61
N PRO A 28 15.38 -3.97 1.85
CA PRO A 28 14.39 -5.02 2.08
C PRO A 28 12.99 -4.63 1.56
N LYS A 29 12.31 -5.62 0.99
CA LYS A 29 10.96 -5.50 0.41
C LYS A 29 9.91 -4.98 1.38
N GLU A 30 10.09 -5.22 2.67
CA GLU A 30 9.16 -4.78 3.72
C GLU A 30 8.99 -3.26 3.77
N ASN A 31 10.00 -2.52 3.31
CA ASN A 31 9.93 -1.05 3.27
C ASN A 31 8.83 -0.52 2.34
N LEU A 32 8.39 -1.30 1.33
CA LEU A 32 7.36 -0.89 0.38
C LEU A 32 6.05 -0.44 1.04
N LEU A 33 5.65 -1.11 2.12
CA LEU A 33 4.33 -0.93 2.74
C LEU A 33 4.36 -0.14 4.04
N LYS A 34 5.51 0.40 4.43
CA LYS A 34 5.61 1.27 5.61
C LYS A 34 4.63 2.43 5.51
N ALA A 35 3.91 2.68 6.61
CA ALA A 35 2.95 3.79 6.68
C ALA A 35 3.65 5.16 6.56
N ALA A 36 4.84 5.30 7.16
CA ALA A 36 5.62 6.53 7.12
C ALA A 36 6.09 6.88 5.70
N ALA A 37 6.13 8.17 5.40
CA ALA A 37 6.77 8.67 4.19
C ALA A 37 8.24 8.22 4.13
N PRO A 38 8.80 8.00 2.92
CA PRO A 38 10.21 7.64 2.79
C PRO A 38 11.10 8.78 3.26
N ILE A 39 12.26 8.42 3.82
CA ILE A 39 13.26 9.38 4.28
C ILE A 39 14.58 9.16 3.56
N PHE A 40 15.36 10.23 3.43
CA PHE A 40 16.72 10.18 2.92
C PHE A 40 17.71 10.62 3.98
N ILE A 41 18.79 9.84 4.16
CA ILE A 41 19.87 10.17 5.08
C ILE A 41 21.17 10.21 4.25
N GLU A 42 21.76 11.41 4.11
CA GLU A 42 22.82 11.68 3.14
C GLU A 42 24.05 10.79 3.30
N ASP A 43 24.57 10.63 4.48
CA ASP A 43 25.81 9.90 4.75
C ASP A 43 25.61 8.49 5.32
N LYS A 44 24.39 7.94 5.17
CA LYS A 44 24.11 6.58 5.63
C LYS A 44 24.43 5.56 4.57
N TYR A 45 25.27 4.59 4.95
CA TYR A 45 25.66 3.43 4.13
C TYR A 45 25.44 2.15 4.92
N THR A 46 25.33 1.06 4.17
CA THR A 46 25.37 -0.32 4.64
C THR A 46 26.58 -1.03 4.03
N ASP A 47 26.83 -2.25 4.42
CA ASP A 47 27.87 -3.08 3.79
C ASP A 47 27.59 -3.37 2.31
N LEU A 48 26.35 -3.15 1.87
CA LEU A 48 25.89 -3.38 0.49
C LEU A 48 25.93 -2.10 -0.37
N GLY A 49 26.11 -0.92 0.23
CA GLY A 49 26.13 0.35 -0.48
C GLY A 49 25.35 1.47 0.20
N LYS A 50 24.92 2.46 -0.57
CA LYS A 50 24.11 3.58 -0.07
C LYS A 50 22.81 3.05 0.53
N TRP A 51 22.50 3.46 1.76
CA TRP A 51 21.21 3.10 2.39
C TRP A 51 20.05 3.84 1.73
N MET A 52 19.01 3.10 1.37
CA MET A 52 17.79 3.64 0.79
C MET A 52 16.57 3.15 1.60
N ASP A 53 15.60 4.04 1.81
CA ASP A 53 14.35 3.71 2.49
C ASP A 53 13.28 3.28 1.49
N GLY A 54 13.45 2.06 0.98
CA GLY A 54 12.56 1.44 0.00
C GLY A 54 12.91 -0.01 -0.22
N TRP A 55 12.28 -0.65 -1.17
CA TRP A 55 12.71 -1.93 -1.74
C TRP A 55 13.66 -1.66 -2.90
N GLU A 56 14.81 -2.32 -2.92
CA GLU A 56 15.78 -2.15 -4.00
C GLU A 56 16.43 -3.50 -4.34
N SER A 57 16.27 -3.90 -5.62
CA SER A 57 16.86 -5.09 -6.19
C SER A 57 18.24 -4.81 -6.83
N ARG A 58 18.98 -5.86 -7.10
CA ARG A 58 20.25 -5.78 -7.84
C ARG A 58 20.02 -5.44 -9.30
N ARG A 59 20.98 -4.72 -9.88
CA ARG A 59 20.96 -4.47 -11.32
C ARG A 59 21.03 -5.78 -12.10
N ARG A 60 19.98 -6.02 -12.87
CA ARG A 60 19.92 -7.19 -13.78
C ARG A 60 20.88 -7.03 -14.94
N ARG A 61 21.61 -8.10 -15.22
CA ARG A 61 22.51 -8.17 -16.39
C ARG A 61 21.99 -9.14 -17.46
N THR A 62 20.82 -9.73 -17.21
CA THR A 62 20.12 -10.63 -18.12
C THR A 62 18.69 -10.11 -18.34
N PRO A 63 18.08 -10.39 -19.51
CA PRO A 63 16.68 -10.02 -19.73
C PRO A 63 15.76 -10.56 -18.62
N GLY A 64 14.75 -9.79 -18.27
CA GLY A 64 13.76 -10.14 -17.26
C GLY A 64 13.31 -8.94 -16.43
N TYR A 65 12.65 -9.21 -15.32
CA TYR A 65 12.13 -8.22 -14.40
C TYR A 65 12.20 -8.73 -12.95
N ASP A 66 12.16 -7.82 -12.01
CA ASP A 66 12.03 -8.14 -10.60
C ASP A 66 10.60 -7.95 -10.13
N TRP A 67 10.22 -8.69 -9.10
CA TRP A 67 8.84 -8.71 -8.64
C TRP A 67 8.72 -9.11 -7.17
N CYS A 68 7.61 -8.72 -6.58
CA CYS A 68 7.26 -9.15 -5.24
C CYS A 68 5.79 -9.55 -5.14
N ILE A 69 5.47 -10.35 -4.14
CA ILE A 69 4.10 -10.75 -3.79
C ILE A 69 3.70 -10.03 -2.51
N ILE A 70 2.55 -9.39 -2.55
CA ILE A 70 1.99 -8.62 -1.46
C ILE A 70 0.65 -9.24 -1.08
N ARG A 71 0.47 -9.49 0.21
CA ARG A 71 -0.86 -9.71 0.80
C ARG A 71 -1.41 -8.37 1.24
N LEU A 72 -2.61 -8.04 0.79
CA LEU A 72 -3.33 -6.86 1.28
C LEU A 72 -3.64 -7.02 2.78
N GLY A 73 -3.63 -5.93 3.51
CA GLY A 73 -4.08 -5.88 4.88
C GLY A 73 -5.60 -6.08 4.98
N LEU A 74 -6.32 -5.47 4.05
CA LEU A 74 -7.75 -5.63 3.89
C LEU A 74 -8.08 -6.02 2.45
N PRO A 75 -8.91 -7.05 2.24
CA PRO A 75 -9.43 -7.37 0.92
C PRO A 75 -10.27 -6.21 0.39
N GLY A 76 -10.15 -5.93 -0.90
CA GLY A 76 -10.91 -4.80 -1.46
C GLY A 76 -10.93 -4.75 -2.96
N ILE A 77 -11.59 -3.72 -3.47
CA ILE A 77 -11.64 -3.35 -4.88
C ILE A 77 -10.66 -2.20 -5.07
N ILE A 78 -9.63 -2.40 -5.88
CA ILE A 78 -8.58 -1.39 -6.10
C ILE A 78 -9.10 -0.32 -7.05
N ARG A 79 -8.95 0.95 -6.68
CA ARG A 79 -9.31 2.11 -7.50
C ARG A 79 -8.09 2.86 -8.04
N GLY A 80 -6.94 2.67 -7.42
CA GLY A 80 -5.69 3.23 -7.89
C GLY A 80 -4.50 2.84 -7.05
N LEU A 81 -3.33 3.10 -7.57
CA LEU A 81 -2.08 2.93 -6.85
C LEU A 81 -1.15 4.12 -7.07
N VAL A 82 -0.26 4.32 -6.12
CA VAL A 82 0.85 5.26 -6.22
C VAL A 82 2.15 4.48 -6.04
N VAL A 83 2.98 4.48 -7.08
CA VAL A 83 4.35 3.96 -7.02
C VAL A 83 5.27 5.13 -6.69
N ASP A 84 5.75 5.18 -5.46
CA ASP A 84 6.61 6.25 -4.96
C ASP A 84 8.08 5.86 -5.17
N THR A 85 8.77 6.59 -6.01
CA THR A 85 10.20 6.44 -6.32
C THR A 85 11.05 7.53 -5.64
N SER A 86 10.53 8.22 -4.61
CA SER A 86 11.23 9.28 -3.90
C SER A 86 12.64 8.85 -3.51
N PHE A 87 13.61 9.71 -3.78
CA PHE A 87 15.05 9.53 -3.58
C PHE A 87 15.75 8.52 -4.51
N PHE A 88 15.02 7.72 -5.28
CA PHE A 88 15.57 6.87 -6.33
C PHE A 88 15.68 7.65 -7.64
N ARG A 89 16.79 8.35 -7.86
CA ARG A 89 16.98 9.28 -8.99
C ARG A 89 17.53 8.62 -10.24
N GLY A 90 18.47 7.68 -10.08
CA GLY A 90 19.12 6.99 -11.18
C GLY A 90 19.00 5.48 -11.13
N ASN A 91 18.42 4.97 -10.06
CA ASN A 91 18.25 3.54 -9.75
C ASN A 91 16.78 3.16 -9.55
N TYR A 92 15.85 3.97 -10.05
CA TYR A 92 14.43 3.62 -10.10
C TYR A 92 14.16 2.71 -11.31
N PRO A 93 13.13 1.85 -11.28
CA PRO A 93 12.75 1.03 -12.43
C PRO A 93 12.12 1.91 -13.53
N GLU A 94 12.43 1.57 -14.79
CA GLU A 94 11.88 2.33 -15.95
C GLU A 94 10.36 2.18 -16.05
N GLN A 95 9.83 1.02 -15.66
CA GLN A 95 8.40 0.69 -15.75
C GLN A 95 7.98 -0.23 -14.61
N CYS A 96 6.67 -0.28 -14.36
CA CYS A 96 6.05 -1.26 -13.45
C CYS A 96 4.79 -1.86 -14.06
N SER A 97 4.32 -2.98 -13.51
CA SER A 97 2.98 -3.52 -13.73
C SER A 97 2.42 -4.13 -12.45
N LEU A 98 1.11 -4.32 -12.42
CA LEU A 98 0.43 -4.92 -11.28
C LEU A 98 -0.53 -6.02 -11.75
N GLU A 99 -0.46 -7.17 -11.10
CA GLU A 99 -1.42 -8.24 -11.22
C GLU A 99 -2.03 -8.54 -9.85
N ALA A 100 -3.23 -9.06 -9.81
CA ALA A 100 -3.93 -9.39 -8.58
C ALA A 100 -4.61 -10.74 -8.66
N CYS A 101 -4.86 -11.35 -7.49
CA CYS A 101 -5.70 -12.54 -7.36
C CYS A 101 -6.49 -12.52 -6.05
N THR A 102 -7.48 -13.40 -5.97
CA THR A 102 -8.26 -13.65 -4.75
C THR A 102 -7.99 -15.05 -4.27
N LEU A 103 -7.44 -15.17 -3.07
CA LEU A 103 -7.15 -16.43 -2.42
C LEU A 103 -7.72 -16.42 -1.01
N ASP A 104 -8.25 -17.55 -0.60
CA ASP A 104 -8.72 -17.75 0.77
C ASP A 104 -7.60 -18.29 1.67
N GLY A 105 -7.69 -17.96 2.94
CA GLY A 105 -6.73 -18.45 3.95
C GLY A 105 -5.36 -17.75 3.92
N LEU A 106 -4.33 -18.51 4.22
CA LEU A 106 -2.94 -18.07 4.28
C LEU A 106 -2.08 -18.98 3.37
N PRO A 107 -2.07 -18.73 2.06
CA PRO A 107 -1.28 -19.53 1.13
C PRO A 107 0.22 -19.39 1.44
N THR A 108 0.97 -20.47 1.23
CA THR A 108 2.41 -20.46 1.34
C THR A 108 3.05 -19.71 0.16
N VAL A 109 4.33 -19.34 0.30
CA VAL A 109 5.06 -18.69 -0.80
C VAL A 109 5.16 -19.61 -2.01
N GLU A 110 5.36 -20.91 -1.80
CA GLU A 110 5.41 -21.92 -2.86
C GLU A 110 4.09 -21.98 -3.65
N GLU A 111 2.96 -21.95 -2.95
CA GLU A 111 1.64 -21.88 -3.59
C GLU A 111 1.49 -20.58 -4.39
N LEU A 112 1.85 -19.43 -3.81
CA LEU A 112 1.75 -18.11 -4.44
C LEU A 112 2.66 -17.93 -5.66
N THR A 113 3.77 -18.64 -5.72
CA THR A 113 4.72 -18.60 -6.84
C THR A 113 4.47 -19.69 -7.89
N SER A 114 3.51 -20.59 -7.63
CA SER A 114 3.16 -21.67 -8.55
C SER A 114 2.42 -21.16 -9.79
N GLU A 115 2.49 -21.93 -10.88
CA GLU A 115 1.73 -21.65 -12.11
C GLU A 115 0.23 -21.90 -11.96
N ALA A 116 -0.21 -22.49 -10.84
CA ALA A 116 -1.62 -22.78 -10.57
C ALA A 116 -2.43 -21.52 -10.20
N ILE A 117 -1.76 -20.42 -9.83
CA ILE A 117 -2.43 -19.16 -9.51
C ILE A 117 -2.73 -18.38 -10.78
N GLU A 118 -4.00 -18.13 -11.03
CA GLU A 118 -4.44 -17.22 -12.09
C GLU A 118 -4.34 -15.77 -11.61
N TRP A 119 -3.38 -15.05 -12.16
CA TRP A 119 -3.18 -13.62 -11.90
C TRP A 119 -3.90 -12.79 -12.97
N THR A 120 -4.74 -11.86 -12.54
CA THR A 120 -5.42 -10.90 -13.44
C THR A 120 -4.59 -9.62 -13.50
N GLU A 121 -4.29 -9.14 -14.70
CA GLU A 121 -3.63 -7.85 -14.90
C GLU A 121 -4.53 -6.70 -14.45
N MET A 122 -4.03 -5.87 -13.53
CA MET A 122 -4.71 -4.68 -13.00
C MET A 122 -4.11 -3.39 -13.57
N LEU A 123 -2.80 -3.36 -13.76
CA LEU A 123 -2.06 -2.30 -14.42
C LEU A 123 -1.12 -2.93 -15.45
N PRO A 124 -1.27 -2.62 -16.74
CA PRO A 124 -0.31 -3.05 -17.74
C PRO A 124 1.04 -2.35 -17.52
N GLN A 125 2.08 -2.84 -18.19
CA GLN A 125 3.42 -2.27 -18.07
C GLN A 125 3.39 -0.77 -18.40
N SER A 126 3.68 0.05 -17.40
CA SER A 126 3.52 1.51 -17.38
C SER A 126 4.81 2.19 -16.95
N ALA A 127 5.13 3.32 -17.60
CA ALA A 127 6.37 4.05 -17.34
C ALA A 127 6.36 4.72 -15.96
N LEU A 128 7.53 4.76 -15.33
CA LEU A 128 7.79 5.45 -14.08
C LEU A 128 8.72 6.65 -14.28
N VAL A 129 8.58 7.61 -13.40
CA VAL A 129 9.49 8.76 -13.26
C VAL A 129 10.23 8.60 -11.93
N GLY A 130 11.55 8.81 -11.94
CA GLY A 130 12.36 8.74 -10.72
C GLY A 130 12.15 9.93 -9.81
N ASP A 131 12.44 9.75 -8.51
CA ASP A 131 12.32 10.78 -7.46
C ASP A 131 10.92 11.44 -7.47
N SER A 132 9.86 10.64 -7.63
CA SER A 132 8.51 11.12 -7.91
C SER A 132 7.45 10.18 -7.37
N GLN A 133 6.23 10.70 -7.17
CA GLN A 133 5.04 9.89 -6.97
C GLN A 133 4.36 9.64 -8.32
N ASN A 134 4.14 8.38 -8.66
CA ASN A 134 3.58 7.95 -9.93
C ASN A 134 2.17 7.37 -9.69
N PRO A 135 1.09 8.16 -9.84
CA PRO A 135 -0.27 7.71 -9.65
C PRO A 135 -0.81 6.99 -10.89
N PHE A 136 -1.55 5.91 -10.67
CA PHE A 136 -2.24 5.14 -11.70
C PHE A 136 -3.67 4.84 -11.26
N VAL A 137 -4.64 5.18 -12.10
CA VAL A 137 -6.05 4.82 -11.91
C VAL A 137 -6.26 3.37 -12.33
N ILE A 138 -7.01 2.61 -11.54
CA ILE A 138 -7.38 1.24 -11.84
C ILE A 138 -8.90 1.15 -12.00
N GLU A 139 -9.32 0.67 -13.16
CA GLU A 139 -10.73 0.41 -13.46
C GLU A 139 -11.02 -1.09 -13.32
N SER A 140 -11.39 -1.51 -12.12
CA SER A 140 -11.73 -2.91 -11.82
C SER A 140 -12.82 -2.97 -10.75
N GLU A 141 -13.70 -3.96 -10.86
CA GLU A 141 -14.69 -4.30 -9.83
C GLU A 141 -14.33 -5.61 -9.11
N GLN A 142 -13.17 -6.17 -9.41
CA GLN A 142 -12.73 -7.41 -8.80
C GLN A 142 -12.28 -7.17 -7.36
N ARG A 143 -12.86 -7.94 -6.43
CA ARG A 143 -12.33 -8.05 -5.06
C ARG A 143 -11.05 -8.86 -5.09
N VAL A 144 -9.98 -8.34 -4.50
CA VAL A 144 -8.67 -8.98 -4.48
C VAL A 144 -8.10 -9.06 -3.07
N THR A 145 -7.18 -10.00 -2.86
CA THR A 145 -6.51 -10.25 -1.58
C THR A 145 -4.98 -10.21 -1.69
N HIS A 146 -4.44 -10.54 -2.87
CA HIS A 146 -3.01 -10.62 -3.13
C HIS A 146 -2.66 -9.89 -4.42
N LEU A 147 -1.43 -9.32 -4.44
CA LEU A 147 -0.88 -8.60 -5.57
C LEU A 147 0.48 -9.19 -5.95
N ARG A 148 0.78 -9.16 -7.25
CA ARG A 148 2.12 -9.35 -7.78
C ARG A 148 2.55 -8.06 -8.46
N PHE A 149 3.45 -7.33 -7.80
CA PHE A 149 4.00 -6.08 -8.29
C PHE A 149 5.33 -6.37 -8.99
N LYS A 150 5.43 -5.94 -10.24
CA LYS A 150 6.59 -6.16 -11.10
C LYS A 150 7.26 -4.82 -11.43
N ILE A 151 8.58 -4.81 -11.46
CA ILE A 151 9.41 -3.67 -11.85
C ILE A 151 10.34 -4.07 -12.99
N PHE A 152 10.55 -3.18 -13.95
CA PHE A 152 11.28 -3.46 -15.19
C PHE A 152 12.42 -2.48 -15.40
N PRO A 153 13.68 -2.97 -15.67
CA PRO A 153 14.11 -4.35 -15.44
C PRO A 153 14.37 -4.67 -13.98
N ASP A 154 14.79 -3.68 -13.20
CA ASP A 154 15.22 -3.72 -11.80
C ASP A 154 15.18 -2.31 -11.23
N GLY A 155 15.51 -2.15 -9.95
CA GLY A 155 15.67 -0.84 -9.33
C GLY A 155 15.06 -0.72 -7.95
N GLY A 156 14.86 0.53 -7.52
CA GLY A 156 14.31 0.85 -6.22
C GLY A 156 12.96 1.56 -6.27
N VAL A 157 12.08 1.17 -5.36
CA VAL A 157 10.78 1.78 -5.10
C VAL A 157 10.67 2.10 -3.61
N ALA A 158 10.45 3.36 -3.28
CA ALA A 158 10.39 3.80 -1.90
C ALA A 158 9.14 3.28 -1.19
N ARG A 159 7.95 3.47 -1.81
CA ARG A 159 6.67 2.99 -1.28
C ARG A 159 5.74 2.56 -2.40
N LEU A 160 4.87 1.62 -2.07
CA LEU A 160 3.70 1.29 -2.87
C LEU A 160 2.45 1.55 -2.03
N ARG A 161 1.54 2.37 -2.54
CA ARG A 161 0.23 2.61 -1.95
C ARG A 161 -0.84 2.05 -2.86
N VAL A 162 -1.79 1.33 -2.30
CA VAL A 162 -2.86 0.64 -3.04
C VAL A 162 -4.20 1.10 -2.47
N TYR A 163 -4.78 2.09 -3.11
CA TYR A 163 -6.01 2.72 -2.66
C TYR A 163 -7.23 2.02 -3.22
N GLY A 164 -8.22 1.80 -2.36
CA GLY A 164 -9.43 1.13 -2.78
C GLY A 164 -10.53 1.08 -1.73
N GLU A 165 -11.61 0.42 -2.10
CA GLU A 165 -12.77 0.19 -1.27
C GLU A 165 -12.60 -1.14 -0.55
N VAL A 166 -12.70 -1.13 0.78
CA VAL A 166 -12.64 -2.36 1.57
C VAL A 166 -13.88 -3.21 1.26
N ALA A 167 -13.66 -4.48 0.94
CA ALA A 167 -14.72 -5.44 0.61
C ALA A 167 -14.66 -6.65 1.57
N PRO A 168 -15.27 -6.55 2.77
CA PRO A 168 -15.27 -7.60 3.76
C PRO A 168 -16.01 -8.87 3.26
N ASP A 169 -15.63 -10.03 3.79
CA ASP A 169 -16.40 -11.24 3.64
C ASP A 169 -17.58 -11.25 4.64
N TRP A 170 -18.68 -10.66 4.23
CA TRP A 170 -19.90 -10.54 5.04
C TRP A 170 -20.48 -11.90 5.44
N ASP A 171 -20.34 -12.91 4.61
CA ASP A 171 -20.85 -14.24 4.92
C ASP A 171 -20.01 -14.92 6.01
N ARG A 172 -18.72 -14.71 5.99
CA ARG A 172 -17.82 -15.13 7.07
C ARG A 172 -18.14 -14.38 8.36
N LEU A 173 -18.28 -13.05 8.32
CA LEU A 173 -18.62 -12.25 9.49
C LEU A 173 -19.95 -12.67 10.12
N LYS A 174 -20.99 -12.90 9.31
CA LYS A 174 -22.28 -13.41 9.79
C LYS A 174 -22.16 -14.77 10.45
N ARG A 175 -21.34 -15.69 9.88
CA ARG A 175 -21.13 -17.02 10.47
C ARG A 175 -20.40 -16.97 11.82
N LEU A 176 -19.49 -16.04 11.99
CA LEU A 176 -18.78 -15.84 13.26
C LEU A 176 -19.72 -15.32 14.36
N GLY A 177 -20.75 -14.60 14.00
CA GLY A 177 -21.72 -14.01 14.93
C GLY A 177 -21.12 -12.87 15.76
N GLY A 178 -21.92 -12.29 16.64
CA GLY A 178 -21.53 -11.18 17.50
C GLY A 178 -21.89 -9.81 16.93
N GLU A 179 -21.46 -8.77 17.63
CA GLU A 179 -21.62 -7.39 17.20
C GLU A 179 -20.50 -7.02 16.22
N ILE A 180 -20.84 -6.29 15.16
CA ILE A 180 -19.89 -5.82 14.15
C ILE A 180 -19.86 -4.30 14.21
N ASP A 181 -18.69 -3.72 14.45
CA ASP A 181 -18.49 -2.28 14.34
C ASP A 181 -18.44 -1.87 12.86
N LEU A 182 -19.55 -1.34 12.35
CA LEU A 182 -19.63 -0.85 10.97
C LEU A 182 -18.81 0.44 10.74
N ALA A 183 -18.27 1.02 11.82
CA ALA A 183 -17.37 2.17 11.73
C ALA A 183 -15.94 1.79 11.43
N ALA A 184 -15.53 0.61 11.84
CA ALA A 184 -14.17 0.15 11.67
C ALA A 184 -13.82 0.02 10.18
N VAL A 185 -12.61 0.44 9.83
CA VAL A 185 -12.12 0.38 8.43
C VAL A 185 -12.14 -1.04 7.88
N GLU A 186 -11.84 -2.03 8.70
CA GLU A 186 -11.84 -3.46 8.32
C GLU A 186 -13.23 -3.98 7.93
N ASN A 187 -14.29 -3.29 8.33
CA ASN A 187 -15.68 -3.60 7.98
C ASN A 187 -16.23 -2.67 6.89
N GLY A 188 -15.38 -1.91 6.23
CA GLY A 188 -15.77 -1.02 5.14
C GLY A 188 -16.14 0.40 5.56
N GLY A 189 -15.90 0.77 6.83
CA GLY A 189 -16.07 2.15 7.29
C GLY A 189 -15.15 3.10 6.51
N LEU A 190 -15.67 4.27 6.14
CA LEU A 190 -14.92 5.32 5.42
C LEU A 190 -15.25 6.68 5.99
N VAL A 191 -14.24 7.50 6.23
CA VAL A 191 -14.43 8.91 6.58
C VAL A 191 -14.43 9.73 5.30
N LEU A 192 -15.58 10.28 4.93
CA LEU A 192 -15.75 10.97 3.64
C LEU A 192 -15.12 12.35 3.63
N ASP A 193 -15.25 13.10 4.71
CA ASP A 193 -14.81 14.49 4.78
C ASP A 193 -14.49 14.91 6.21
N CYS A 194 -13.71 15.96 6.36
CA CYS A 194 -13.46 16.63 7.64
C CYS A 194 -13.14 18.11 7.41
N SER A 195 -13.37 18.92 8.43
CA SER A 195 -13.10 20.35 8.37
C SER A 195 -11.63 20.72 8.21
N ASP A 196 -10.73 19.93 8.78
CA ASP A 196 -9.28 20.09 8.73
C ASP A 196 -8.60 18.79 9.17
N MET A 197 -7.48 18.43 8.56
CA MET A 197 -6.66 17.27 8.92
C MET A 197 -5.16 17.57 8.80
N PHE A 198 -4.77 18.76 9.22
CA PHE A 198 -3.43 19.28 8.98
C PHE A 198 -2.32 18.46 9.65
N PHE A 199 -2.52 18.00 10.88
CA PHE A 199 -1.52 17.24 11.63
C PHE A 199 -1.78 15.73 11.59
N GLY A 200 -3.05 15.29 11.49
CA GLY A 200 -3.40 13.88 11.51
C GLY A 200 -4.57 13.57 10.57
N HIS A 201 -4.39 12.53 9.74
CA HIS A 201 -5.36 12.16 8.72
C HIS A 201 -6.69 11.68 9.33
N ARG A 202 -7.81 12.03 8.70
CA ARG A 202 -9.16 11.70 9.16
C ARG A 202 -9.42 10.20 9.31
N HIS A 203 -8.82 9.36 8.44
CA HIS A 203 -8.99 7.90 8.52
C HIS A 203 -8.36 7.28 9.77
N ASN A 204 -7.47 7.97 10.48
CA ASN A 204 -6.93 7.48 11.75
C ASN A 204 -8.02 7.23 12.81
N LEU A 205 -9.20 7.89 12.68
CA LEU A 205 -10.33 7.68 13.59
C LEU A 205 -10.95 6.28 13.55
N ILE A 206 -10.82 5.59 12.43
CA ILE A 206 -11.45 4.28 12.17
C ILE A 206 -10.44 3.15 12.00
N MET A 207 -9.15 3.45 12.17
CA MET A 207 -8.06 2.46 12.09
C MET A 207 -8.07 1.53 13.30
N PRO A 208 -7.73 0.24 13.13
CA PRO A 208 -7.66 -0.70 14.22
C PRO A 208 -6.53 -0.38 15.19
N GLY A 209 -6.68 -0.83 16.45
CA GLY A 209 -5.65 -0.74 17.47
C GLY A 209 -5.64 0.58 18.23
N ARG A 210 -4.54 0.82 18.95
CA ARG A 210 -4.31 2.06 19.70
C ARG A 210 -3.27 2.90 18.96
N ALA A 211 -3.46 4.23 19.02
CA ALA A 211 -2.46 5.17 18.55
C ALA A 211 -1.12 4.94 19.26
N ALA A 212 -0.04 4.81 18.50
CA ALA A 212 1.32 4.70 19.03
C ALA A 212 1.88 6.07 19.46
N ASN A 213 1.43 7.13 18.81
CA ASN A 213 1.80 8.51 19.08
C ASN A 213 0.72 9.48 18.57
N MET A 214 0.91 10.78 18.74
CA MET A 214 -0.08 11.80 18.39
C MET A 214 -0.41 11.82 16.89
N SER A 215 0.53 11.46 16.00
CA SER A 215 0.28 11.46 14.55
C SER A 215 -0.62 10.33 14.07
N ASP A 216 -0.93 9.35 14.93
CA ASP A 216 -1.87 8.26 14.63
C ASP A 216 -3.34 8.63 14.94
N GLY A 217 -3.60 9.86 15.38
CA GLY A 217 -4.94 10.41 15.57
C GLY A 217 -5.37 11.32 14.42
N TRP A 218 -6.65 11.71 14.41
CA TRP A 218 -7.09 12.84 13.64
C TRP A 218 -6.76 14.12 14.41
N GLU A 219 -6.03 15.04 13.78
CA GLU A 219 -5.59 16.28 14.43
C GLU A 219 -5.70 17.46 13.48
N THR A 220 -6.44 18.49 13.93
CA THR A 220 -6.68 19.73 13.20
C THR A 220 -5.69 20.83 13.60
N LYS A 221 -5.57 21.87 12.78
CA LYS A 221 -4.94 23.12 13.20
C LYS A 221 -5.69 23.74 14.37
N ARG A 222 -4.94 24.34 15.28
CA ARG A 222 -5.57 25.10 16.38
C ARG A 222 -6.43 26.23 15.82
N ARG A 223 -7.72 26.14 16.01
CA ARG A 223 -8.68 27.21 15.67
C ARG A 223 -8.54 28.37 16.67
N ARG A 224 -8.41 29.58 16.16
CA ARG A 224 -8.31 30.81 16.97
C ARG A 224 -9.57 31.69 16.87
N GLY A 225 -10.56 31.31 16.09
CA GLY A 225 -11.85 31.94 15.90
C GLY A 225 -13.01 31.06 16.35
N PRO A 226 -14.26 31.57 16.32
CA PRO A 226 -15.44 30.77 16.62
C PRO A 226 -15.62 29.65 15.60
N GLY A 227 -16.25 28.55 16.03
CA GLY A 227 -16.56 27.38 15.23
C GLY A 227 -16.00 26.10 15.83
N ASN A 228 -16.43 24.97 15.27
CA ASN A 228 -16.01 23.64 15.65
C ASN A 228 -15.34 22.93 14.48
N ASP A 229 -14.47 21.98 14.78
CA ASP A 229 -14.03 21.02 13.80
C ASP A 229 -14.97 19.83 13.79
N CYS A 230 -15.19 19.26 12.62
CA CYS A 230 -16.12 18.16 12.41
C CYS A 230 -15.58 17.16 11.38
N VAL A 231 -16.13 15.96 11.44
CA VAL A 231 -15.87 14.88 10.52
C VAL A 231 -17.19 14.26 10.06
N CYS A 232 -17.29 13.95 8.76
CA CYS A 232 -18.42 13.25 8.17
C CYS A 232 -18.02 11.82 7.83
N ARG A 233 -18.88 10.88 8.15
CA ARG A 233 -18.66 9.47 7.97
C ARG A 233 -19.78 8.85 7.12
N ALA A 234 -19.46 7.86 6.27
CA ALA A 234 -20.38 6.93 5.62
C ALA A 234 -20.36 5.59 6.32
#